data_465c0d2dd0314da05733239a3eb3478f
#
_entry.id   465c0d2dd0314da05733239a3eb3478f
#
_cell.length_a   1.000
_cell.length_b   1.000
_cell.length_c   1.000
_cell.angle_alpha   90.00
_cell.angle_beta   90.00
_cell.angle_gamma   90.00
#
_symmetry.space_group_name_H-M   'P 1'
#
loop_
_entity.id
_entity.type
_entity.pdbx_description
1 polymer ?
#
loop_
_entity_poly.entity_id
_entity_poly.type
_entity_poly.pdbx_seq_one_letter_code
_entity_poly.pdbx_strand_id
1 'polypeptide(L)'
;MMSVTLRGLGRLAIAAAMTLFLGSAPAYAEDTSITIDNFTFAPAELTVKVGITVTWTNHDDIPHTIVSAGKFRSKALDTDNSFSFTFTAAGDYKYFCSLHPHMTGMIKVE
;
A
#
# COMPACT_ATOMS: atom_id res chain seq x y z
N MET A 1 -44.18 39.56 -5.37
CA MET A 1 -43.80 39.12 -5.24
C MET A 1 -43.24 38.38 -5.25
N MET A 2 -42.94 38.14 -4.96
CA MET A 2 -42.41 37.51 -4.83
C MET A 2 -41.75 36.84 -5.02
N SER A 3 -41.58 36.79 -5.02
CA SER A 3 -40.98 36.15 -5.17
C SER A 3 -40.19 35.77 -5.07
N VAL A 4 -39.95 35.98 -4.76
CA VAL A 4 -39.19 35.53 -4.67
C VAL A 4 -38.66 34.89 -4.45
N THR A 5 -38.72 34.98 -4.22
CA THR A 5 -38.39 34.25 -3.92
C THR A 5 -37.96 33.43 -4.13
N LEU A 6 -37.75 33.48 -4.17
CA LEU A 6 -37.24 32.63 -4.29
C LEU A 6 -36.54 32.18 -4.48
N ARG A 7 -36.49 32.64 -4.47
CA ARG A 7 -35.75 32.15 -4.62
C ARG A 7 -34.94 31.73 -4.39
N GLY A 8 -34.85 32.04 -4.26
CA GLY A 8 -33.69 31.68 -3.90
C GLY A 8 -33.37 30.52 -3.25
N LEU A 9 -33.72 30.24 -2.98
CA LEU A 9 -33.48 29.16 -2.43
C LEU A 9 -32.95 28.12 -3.00
N GLY A 10 -33.16 28.15 -3.63
CA GLY A 10 -32.78 26.98 -4.20
C GLY A 10 -31.36 26.78 -4.24
N ARG A 11 -30.68 27.64 -4.46
CA ARG A 11 -29.38 27.44 -4.64
C ARG A 11 -28.69 26.85 -3.63
N LEU A 12 -29.09 27.04 -2.64
CA LEU A 12 -28.40 26.51 -1.63
C LEU A 12 -28.26 25.11 -1.71
N ALA A 13 -29.12 24.50 -2.22
CA ALA A 13 -29.09 23.10 -2.24
C ALA A 13 -27.91 22.61 -2.96
N ILE A 14 -27.49 23.34 -3.87
CA ILE A 14 -26.45 22.93 -4.62
C ILE A 14 -25.21 22.75 -3.94
N ALA A 15 -24.92 23.60 -3.10
CA ALA A 15 -23.70 23.51 -2.41
C ALA A 15 -23.60 22.23 -1.72
N ALA A 16 -24.64 21.78 -1.23
CA ALA A 16 -24.62 20.56 -0.51
C ALA A 16 -24.18 19.45 -1.36
N ALA A 17 -24.63 19.44 -2.51
CA ALA A 17 -24.35 18.32 -3.35
C ALA A 17 -22.91 18.17 -3.57
N MET A 18 -22.21 19.18 -3.68
CA MET A 18 -20.90 19.10 -3.97
C MET A 18 -20.10 18.47 -2.96
N THR A 19 -20.41 18.75 -1.79
CA THR A 19 -19.60 18.23 -0.74
C THR A 19 -19.56 16.76 -0.75
N LEU A 20 -20.53 16.12 -1.24
CA LEU A 20 -20.57 14.72 -1.23
C LEU A 20 -19.45 14.12 -1.95
N PHE A 21 -19.15 14.65 -3.04
CA PHE A 21 -18.17 14.05 -3.80
C PHE A 21 -16.87 14.07 -3.18
N LEU A 22 -16.55 15.09 -2.46
CA LEU A 22 -15.27 15.20 -1.88
C LEU A 22 -14.99 14.10 -0.93
N GLY A 23 -16.00 13.68 -0.28
CA GLY A 23 -15.79 12.67 0.71
C GLY A 23 -15.63 11.31 0.15
N SER A 24 -15.87 11.14 -1.10
CA SER A 24 -15.82 9.82 -1.65
C SER A 24 -14.56 9.53 -2.42
N ALA A 25 -13.56 10.30 -2.26
CA ALA A 25 -12.32 10.04 -2.95
C ALA A 25 -11.79 8.67 -2.53
N PRO A 26 -11.24 7.91 -3.41
CA PRO A 26 -10.74 6.60 -3.07
C PRO A 26 -9.59 6.75 -2.11
N ALA A 27 -9.57 5.90 -1.16
CA ALA A 27 -8.50 5.88 -0.22
C ALA A 27 -7.49 4.86 -0.67
N TYR A 28 -6.25 5.26 -0.82
CA TYR A 28 -5.23 4.31 -1.07
C TYR A 28 -4.51 4.13 0.24
N ALA A 29 -4.11 2.95 0.53
CA ALA A 29 -3.35 2.70 1.71
C ALA A 29 -2.07 3.45 1.56
N GLU A 30 -1.73 4.24 2.56
CA GLU A 30 -0.54 4.97 2.52
C GLU A 30 0.59 4.07 2.85
N ASP A 31 0.40 3.17 3.78
CA ASP A 31 1.40 2.22 4.17
C ASP A 31 0.79 0.86 4.06
N THR A 32 1.54 -0.06 3.52
CA THR A 32 1.04 -1.40 3.28
C THR A 32 1.98 -2.40 3.92
N SER A 33 1.42 -3.46 4.43
CA SER A 33 2.17 -4.49 5.13
C SER A 33 2.11 -5.83 4.43
N ILE A 34 3.23 -6.54 4.47
CA ILE A 34 3.30 -7.91 4.02
C ILE A 34 3.76 -8.73 5.21
N THR A 35 3.08 -9.83 5.47
CA THR A 35 3.42 -10.71 6.56
C THR A 35 4.25 -11.87 6.02
N ILE A 36 5.27 -12.27 6.75
CA ILE A 36 6.04 -13.46 6.45
C ILE A 36 5.64 -14.49 7.48
N ASP A 37 5.03 -15.58 7.04
CA ASP A 37 4.55 -16.60 7.95
C ASP A 37 4.53 -17.92 7.21
N ASN A 38 4.97 -18.96 7.85
CA ASN A 38 4.99 -20.30 7.29
C ASN A 38 5.73 -20.29 5.93
N PHE A 39 6.89 -19.65 5.89
CA PHE A 39 7.74 -19.57 4.70
C PHE A 39 7.03 -18.96 3.51
N THR A 40 6.14 -18.03 3.73
CA THR A 40 5.34 -17.43 2.67
C THR A 40 5.22 -15.93 2.88
N PHE A 41 5.30 -15.17 1.79
CA PHE A 41 5.01 -13.75 1.83
C PHE A 41 3.51 -13.58 1.54
N ALA A 42 2.79 -12.88 2.41
CA ALA A 42 1.35 -12.71 2.25
C ALA A 42 0.96 -11.24 2.40
N PRO A 43 0.40 -10.63 1.38
CA PRO A 43 0.11 -11.19 0.08
C PRO A 43 1.39 -11.37 -0.76
N ALA A 44 1.40 -12.35 -1.64
CA ALA A 44 2.56 -12.63 -2.46
C ALA A 44 2.70 -11.61 -3.59
N GLU A 45 1.61 -11.03 -4.03
CA GLU A 45 1.63 -9.98 -5.03
C GLU A 45 0.85 -8.79 -4.50
N LEU A 46 1.41 -7.61 -4.65
CA LEU A 46 0.81 -6.40 -4.13
C LEU A 46 1.01 -5.28 -5.12
N THR A 47 -0.02 -4.51 -5.39
CA THR A 47 0.06 -3.34 -6.25
C THR A 47 -0.03 -2.09 -5.39
N VAL A 48 0.91 -1.19 -5.54
CA VAL A 48 0.93 0.05 -4.78
C VAL A 48 1.21 1.23 -5.69
N LYS A 49 0.98 2.43 -5.19
CA LYS A 49 1.29 3.65 -5.94
C LYS A 49 2.73 4.06 -5.64
N VAL A 50 3.31 4.81 -6.56
CA VAL A 50 4.63 5.41 -6.34
C VAL A 50 4.55 6.24 -5.06
N GLY A 51 5.55 6.14 -4.23
CA GLY A 51 5.63 6.87 -2.97
C GLY A 51 5.20 6.07 -1.74
N ILE A 52 4.62 4.90 -1.97
CA ILE A 52 4.14 4.09 -0.85
C ILE A 52 5.30 3.33 -0.19
N THR A 53 5.23 3.22 1.12
CA THR A 53 6.17 2.42 1.90
C THR A 53 5.53 1.06 2.20
N VAL A 54 6.25 0.01 1.89
CA VAL A 54 5.81 -1.36 2.19
C VAL A 54 6.67 -1.87 3.34
N THR A 55 6.05 -2.49 4.32
CA THR A 55 6.74 -3.05 5.47
C THR A 55 6.49 -4.55 5.53
N TRP A 56 7.57 -5.31 5.58
CA TRP A 56 7.49 -6.77 5.75
C TRP A 56 7.79 -7.08 7.20
N THR A 57 6.99 -7.92 7.82
CA THR A 57 7.23 -8.35 9.20
C THR A 57 7.31 -9.88 9.27
N ASN A 58 8.34 -10.39 9.88
CA ASN A 58 8.54 -11.82 10.00
C ASN A 58 7.82 -12.36 11.24
N HIS A 59 6.88 -13.27 11.02
CA HIS A 59 6.18 -13.94 12.12
C HIS A 59 6.62 -15.40 12.29
N ASP A 60 7.56 -15.85 11.47
CA ASP A 60 8.10 -17.21 11.64
C ASP A 60 9.14 -17.20 12.75
N ASP A 61 9.43 -18.37 13.26
CA ASP A 61 10.42 -18.52 14.32
C ASP A 61 11.81 -18.81 13.75
N ILE A 62 12.01 -18.58 12.45
CA ILE A 62 13.31 -18.65 11.82
C ILE A 62 13.53 -17.39 11.00
N PRO A 63 14.78 -17.03 10.72
CA PRO A 63 15.06 -15.80 10.00
C PRO A 63 14.69 -15.86 8.54
N HIS A 64 14.28 -14.72 7.99
CA HIS A 64 14.02 -14.55 6.58
C HIS A 64 14.60 -13.24 6.09
N THR A 65 14.81 -13.10 4.78
CA THR A 65 15.29 -11.86 4.18
C THR A 65 14.34 -11.43 3.07
N ILE A 66 14.43 -10.17 2.64
CA ILE A 66 13.71 -9.67 1.49
C ILE A 66 14.75 -9.10 0.54
N VAL A 67 14.89 -9.66 -0.64
CA VAL A 67 15.89 -9.24 -1.60
C VAL A 67 15.28 -9.04 -2.97
N SER A 68 15.45 -7.85 -3.53
CA SER A 68 15.08 -7.58 -4.91
C SER A 68 16.36 -7.14 -5.60
N ALA A 69 16.85 -7.97 -6.51
CA ALA A 69 18.18 -7.80 -7.08
C ALA A 69 18.39 -6.42 -7.67
N GLY A 70 19.43 -5.76 -7.23
CA GLY A 70 19.76 -4.43 -7.71
C GLY A 70 18.88 -3.31 -7.19
N LYS A 71 17.88 -3.64 -6.36
CA LYS A 71 16.93 -2.64 -5.87
C LYS A 71 17.00 -2.49 -4.36
N PHE A 72 16.83 -3.54 -3.62
CA PHE A 72 16.90 -3.48 -2.16
C PHE A 72 17.23 -4.83 -1.55
N ARG A 73 17.67 -4.80 -0.32
CA ARG A 73 18.00 -6.00 0.41
C ARG A 73 17.85 -5.73 1.90
N SER A 74 17.11 -6.57 2.59
CA SER A 74 17.09 -6.50 4.04
C SER A 74 18.23 -7.31 4.62
N LYS A 75 18.51 -7.13 5.89
CA LYS A 75 19.32 -8.07 6.62
C LYS A 75 18.37 -9.19 7.03
N ALA A 76 18.90 -10.23 7.67
CA ALA A 76 18.07 -11.30 8.16
C ALA A 76 17.16 -10.76 9.25
N LEU A 77 15.87 -11.08 9.14
CA LEU A 77 14.88 -10.63 10.09
C LEU A 77 14.54 -11.78 11.01
N ASP A 78 14.76 -11.59 12.29
CA ASP A 78 14.34 -12.58 13.29
C ASP A 78 12.83 -12.40 13.52
N THR A 79 12.25 -13.25 14.34
CA THR A 79 10.82 -13.19 14.66
C THR A 79 10.45 -11.80 15.15
N ASP A 80 9.36 -11.26 14.57
CA ASP A 80 8.80 -9.95 14.86
C ASP A 80 9.64 -8.76 14.39
N ASN A 81 10.74 -9.00 13.69
CA ASN A 81 11.52 -7.93 13.08
C ASN A 81 10.88 -7.54 11.76
N SER A 82 11.10 -6.32 11.34
CA SER A 82 10.52 -5.76 10.12
C SER A 82 11.56 -5.08 9.24
N PHE A 83 11.22 -4.97 7.97
CA PHE A 83 12.00 -4.22 6.98
C PHE A 83 11.02 -3.39 6.18
N SER A 84 11.35 -2.15 5.90
CA SER A 84 10.50 -1.27 5.09
C SER A 84 11.26 -0.70 3.92
N PHE A 85 10.57 -0.50 2.82
CA PHE A 85 11.14 0.14 1.65
C PHE A 85 10.10 1.05 0.99
N THR A 86 10.50 2.25 0.60
CA THR A 86 9.61 3.20 -0.06
C THR A 86 9.89 3.13 -1.56
N PHE A 87 8.84 2.87 -2.35
CA PHE A 87 8.96 2.70 -3.78
C PHE A 87 8.78 4.04 -4.48
N THR A 88 9.84 4.59 -5.07
CA THR A 88 9.81 5.90 -5.69
C THR A 88 9.74 5.86 -7.21
N ALA A 89 9.78 4.69 -7.81
CA ALA A 89 9.70 4.55 -9.25
C ALA A 89 8.75 3.41 -9.63
N ALA A 90 7.97 3.61 -10.64
CA ALA A 90 7.03 2.59 -11.12
C ALA A 90 7.81 1.40 -11.69
N GLY A 91 7.21 0.26 -11.63
CA GLY A 91 7.81 -0.97 -12.18
C GLY A 91 7.42 -2.18 -11.39
N ASP A 92 7.91 -3.34 -11.82
CA ASP A 92 7.66 -4.59 -11.13
C ASP A 92 8.91 -4.97 -10.36
N TYR A 93 8.75 -5.19 -9.07
CA TYR A 93 9.86 -5.51 -8.19
C TYR A 93 9.66 -6.92 -7.66
N LYS A 94 10.33 -7.88 -8.30
CA LYS A 94 10.28 -9.26 -7.83
C LYS A 94 11.27 -9.39 -6.71
N TYR A 95 10.91 -10.13 -5.69
CA TYR A 95 11.81 -10.32 -4.55
C TYR A 95 11.73 -11.75 -4.04
N PHE A 96 12.67 -12.14 -3.22
CA PHE A 96 12.75 -13.48 -2.68
C PHE A 96 13.47 -13.46 -1.34
N CYS A 97 13.45 -14.59 -0.64
CA CYS A 97 14.23 -14.76 0.57
C CYS A 97 15.54 -15.45 0.21
N SER A 98 16.67 -14.83 0.51
CA SER A 98 17.95 -15.42 0.16
C SER A 98 18.30 -16.66 0.95
N LEU A 99 17.65 -16.85 2.09
CA LEU A 99 17.86 -18.04 2.91
C LEU A 99 16.96 -19.19 2.47
N HIS A 100 15.85 -18.88 1.80
CA HIS A 100 14.87 -19.84 1.32
C HIS A 100 14.39 -19.40 -0.05
N PRO A 101 15.19 -19.63 -1.11
CA PRO A 101 14.94 -19.03 -2.43
C PRO A 101 13.61 -19.34 -3.09
N HIS A 102 12.89 -20.34 -2.62
CA HIS A 102 11.59 -20.63 -3.18
C HIS A 102 10.51 -19.69 -2.65
N MET A 103 10.80 -18.95 -1.59
CA MET A 103 9.90 -17.92 -1.08
C MET A 103 10.03 -16.70 -1.97
N THR A 104 8.99 -16.38 -2.72
CA THR A 104 9.04 -15.26 -3.65
C THR A 104 7.81 -14.38 -3.54
N GLY A 105 7.94 -13.16 -3.97
CA GLY A 105 6.83 -12.20 -4.02
C GLY A 105 7.09 -11.17 -5.08
N MET A 106 6.12 -10.28 -5.27
CA MET A 106 6.26 -9.19 -6.23
C MET A 106 5.48 -7.97 -5.78
N ILE A 107 6.09 -6.81 -5.92
CA ILE A 107 5.41 -5.54 -5.73
C ILE A 107 5.30 -4.89 -7.10
N LYS A 108 4.09 -4.54 -7.50
CA LYS A 108 3.86 -3.82 -8.73
C LYS A 108 3.61 -2.37 -8.34
N VAL A 109 4.44 -1.46 -8.83
CA VAL A 109 4.34 -0.04 -8.48
C VAL A 109 3.85 0.73 -9.71
N GLU A 110 2.78 1.45 -9.56
CA GLU A 110 2.20 2.19 -10.69
C GLU A 110 1.84 3.67 -10.40
#